data_cd095a1dbe1f32e4d4b514449d53dfa4
#
_entry.id   cd095a1dbe1f32e4d4b514449d53dfa4
#
_cell.length_a   1.000
_cell.length_b   1.000
_cell.length_c   1.000
_cell.angle_alpha   90.00
_cell.angle_beta   90.00
_cell.angle_gamma   90.00
#
_symmetry.space_group_name_H-M   'P 1'
#
loop_
_entity.id
_entity.type
_entity.pdbx_description
1 polymer ?
#
loop_
_entity_poly.entity_id
_entity_poly.type
_entity_poly.pdbx_seq_one_letter_code
_entity_poly.pdbx_strand_id
1 'polypeptide(L)'
;MNTKKYAAEAIGTFWLTFAGCGSAVIAAGFPQVGIGLVGVSLAFGLSVVTMAYAIGHISGCHLNPAVTVGLAAGGRFPATQILPYVIAQVIGAVVGATLLYLIASGAPGFDLAKGFASNGYDAHSPGQYNMMVCFITEVVMTMMFLFIIMGATHGKAPAGFAPLAIGLALVMIHLVSIPVTNTSVNPARSTGPALFVGGWALAQLWLFWVAPLIGGALGGAIYRWLSEEPAGVVEGLKTA
;
A
#
# COMPACT_ATOMS: atom_id res chain seq x y z
N MET A 1 -13.70 -19.74 8.76
CA MET A 1 -12.30 -19.57 8.33
C MET A 1 -12.05 -18.25 7.63
N ASN A 2 -12.89 -17.81 6.69
CA ASN A 2 -12.67 -16.56 5.95
C ASN A 2 -12.72 -15.29 6.81
N THR A 3 -13.57 -15.23 7.85
CA THR A 3 -13.68 -14.06 8.74
C THR A 3 -12.36 -13.67 9.39
N LYS A 4 -11.52 -14.65 9.80
CA LYS A 4 -10.20 -14.38 10.37
C LYS A 4 -9.25 -13.75 9.35
N LYS A 5 -9.30 -14.17 8.08
CA LYS A 5 -8.51 -13.58 6.99
C LYS A 5 -8.91 -12.12 6.76
N TYR A 6 -10.20 -11.84 6.73
CA TYR A 6 -10.70 -10.46 6.55
C TYR A 6 -10.35 -9.55 7.73
N ALA A 7 -10.46 -10.07 8.96
CA ALA A 7 -10.02 -9.34 10.15
C ALA A 7 -8.52 -9.04 10.12
N ALA A 8 -7.69 -10.01 9.71
CA ALA A 8 -6.25 -9.82 9.55
C ALA A 8 -5.92 -8.75 8.50
N GLU A 9 -6.60 -8.76 7.33
CA GLU A 9 -6.44 -7.73 6.30
C GLU A 9 -6.84 -6.34 6.81
N ALA A 10 -7.96 -6.23 7.55
CA ALA A 10 -8.40 -4.97 8.13
C ALA A 10 -7.39 -4.45 9.16
N ILE A 11 -6.91 -5.30 10.07
CA ILE A 11 -5.91 -4.93 11.09
C ILE A 11 -4.59 -4.53 10.43
N GLY A 12 -4.11 -5.28 9.45
CA GLY A 12 -2.86 -4.98 8.77
C GLY A 12 -2.94 -3.69 7.94
N THR A 13 -4.06 -3.45 7.24
CA THR A 13 -4.24 -2.21 6.46
C THR A 13 -4.46 -1.01 7.38
N PHE A 14 -5.13 -1.19 8.51
CA PHE A 14 -5.17 -0.20 9.59
C PHE A 14 -3.76 0.21 10.01
N TRP A 15 -2.90 -0.76 10.32
CA TRP A 15 -1.53 -0.49 10.75
C TRP A 15 -0.71 0.22 9.68
N LEU A 16 -0.79 -0.26 8.43
CA LEU A 16 -0.09 0.36 7.29
C LEU A 16 -0.50 1.82 7.11
N THR A 17 -1.80 2.11 7.12
CA THR A 17 -2.32 3.47 6.92
C THR A 17 -2.01 4.35 8.12
N PHE A 18 -2.23 3.88 9.34
CA PHE A 18 -1.96 4.63 10.56
C PHE A 18 -0.48 4.95 10.71
N ALA A 19 0.41 3.95 10.63
CA ALA A 19 1.84 4.14 10.83
C ALA A 19 2.51 4.88 9.66
N GLY A 20 2.18 4.49 8.42
CA GLY A 20 2.74 5.10 7.23
C GLY A 20 2.30 6.55 7.04
N CYS A 21 0.99 6.82 6.98
CA CYS A 21 0.50 8.19 6.87
C CYS A 21 0.78 9.00 8.14
N GLY A 22 0.74 8.37 9.31
CA GLY A 22 1.06 9.03 10.59
C GLY A 22 2.50 9.51 10.66
N SER A 23 3.45 8.74 10.13
CA SER A 23 4.85 9.17 10.02
C SER A 23 5.01 10.44 9.17
N ALA A 24 4.23 10.55 8.10
CA ALA A 24 4.22 11.74 7.24
C ALA A 24 3.56 12.95 7.92
N VAL A 25 2.41 12.73 8.59
CA VAL A 25 1.62 13.81 9.19
C VAL A 25 2.24 14.33 10.50
N ILE A 26 2.77 13.45 11.34
CA ILE A 26 3.22 13.78 12.70
C ILE A 26 4.73 13.99 12.75
N ALA A 27 5.52 13.11 12.13
CA ALA A 27 6.96 13.06 12.39
C ALA A 27 7.84 13.63 11.26
N ALA A 28 7.36 13.67 10.01
CA ALA A 28 8.20 14.03 8.87
C ALA A 28 8.78 15.45 8.99
N GLY A 29 7.96 16.42 9.39
CA GLY A 29 8.35 17.82 9.55
C GLY A 29 8.52 18.26 11.01
N PHE A 30 8.74 17.33 11.95
CA PHE A 30 8.90 17.69 13.36
C PHE A 30 10.13 18.59 13.53
N PRO A 31 10.03 19.73 14.25
CA PRO A 31 11.11 20.69 14.33
C PRO A 31 12.43 20.05 14.80
N GLN A 32 13.52 20.35 14.10
CA GLN A 32 14.91 19.97 14.38
C GLN A 32 15.25 18.48 14.23
N VAL A 33 14.31 17.55 14.45
CA VAL A 33 14.55 16.10 14.46
C VAL A 33 13.58 15.33 13.57
N GLY A 34 12.93 16.00 12.62
CA GLY A 34 11.98 15.39 11.68
C GLY A 34 12.62 14.31 10.82
N ILE A 35 11.84 13.25 10.56
CA ILE A 35 12.35 12.07 9.84
C ILE A 35 12.41 12.25 8.32
N GLY A 36 11.79 13.28 7.78
CA GLY A 36 11.78 13.57 6.35
C GLY A 36 11.27 12.44 5.48
N LEU A 37 11.57 12.51 4.17
CA LEU A 37 11.12 11.50 3.20
C LEU A 37 11.72 10.11 3.46
N VAL A 38 12.96 10.04 3.93
CA VAL A 38 13.63 8.75 4.22
C VAL A 38 12.90 8.02 5.35
N GLY A 39 12.60 8.73 6.44
CA GLY A 39 11.89 8.14 7.57
C GLY A 39 10.46 7.72 7.22
N VAL A 40 9.75 8.52 6.42
CA VAL A 40 8.41 8.15 5.92
C VAL A 40 8.47 6.89 5.05
N SER A 41 9.45 6.81 4.15
CA SER A 41 9.66 5.62 3.30
C SER A 41 9.93 4.38 4.14
N LEU A 42 10.78 4.49 5.16
CA LEU A 42 11.04 3.41 6.11
C LEU A 42 9.78 3.01 6.88
N ALA A 43 8.98 3.96 7.36
CA ALA A 43 7.77 3.68 8.11
C ALA A 43 6.75 2.86 7.29
N PHE A 44 6.53 3.22 6.02
CA PHE A 44 5.68 2.43 5.13
C PHE A 44 6.22 1.02 4.90
N GLY A 45 7.51 0.88 4.59
CA GLY A 45 8.10 -0.44 4.39
C GLY A 45 8.08 -1.30 5.66
N LEU A 46 8.43 -0.75 6.81
CA LEU A 46 8.43 -1.45 8.10
C LEU A 46 7.01 -1.84 8.53
N SER A 47 5.99 -1.05 8.21
CA SER A 47 4.59 -1.44 8.47
C SER A 47 4.23 -2.73 7.75
N VAL A 48 4.70 -2.91 6.51
CA VAL A 48 4.50 -4.16 5.75
C VAL A 48 5.38 -5.29 6.29
N VAL A 49 6.66 -5.05 6.57
CA VAL A 49 7.54 -6.08 7.17
C VAL A 49 6.91 -6.67 8.43
N THR A 50 6.52 -5.80 9.36
CA THR A 50 5.98 -6.22 10.66
C THR A 50 4.66 -6.96 10.51
N MET A 51 3.75 -6.48 9.67
CA MET A 51 2.47 -7.17 9.44
C MET A 51 2.64 -8.45 8.64
N ALA A 52 3.53 -8.52 7.67
CA ALA A 52 3.76 -9.74 6.91
C ALA A 52 4.29 -10.89 7.80
N TYR A 53 5.16 -10.59 8.77
CA TYR A 53 5.53 -11.57 9.79
C TYR A 53 4.40 -11.90 10.75
N ALA A 54 3.61 -10.89 11.17
CA ALA A 54 2.57 -11.08 12.17
C ALA A 54 1.34 -11.84 11.67
N ILE A 55 0.88 -11.56 10.43
CA ILE A 55 -0.40 -12.07 9.89
C ILE A 55 -0.30 -12.73 8.51
N GLY A 56 0.90 -12.81 7.93
CA GLY A 56 1.09 -13.41 6.60
C GLY A 56 0.58 -14.84 6.52
N HIS A 57 0.78 -15.63 7.57
CA HIS A 57 0.29 -17.00 7.69
C HIS A 57 -1.24 -17.11 7.87
N ILE A 58 -1.95 -16.01 8.15
CA ILE A 58 -3.40 -15.97 8.33
C ILE A 58 -4.10 -15.60 7.04
N SER A 59 -3.74 -14.45 6.42
CA SER A 59 -4.44 -13.88 5.27
C SER A 59 -3.62 -13.80 3.99
N GLY A 60 -2.32 -13.98 4.08
CA GLY A 60 -1.37 -13.63 3.02
C GLY A 60 -0.84 -12.20 3.13
N CYS A 61 -1.40 -11.39 4.04
CA CYS A 61 -0.96 -10.03 4.32
C CYS A 61 -0.91 -9.17 3.04
N HIS A 62 -2.02 -9.10 2.30
CA HIS A 62 -2.09 -8.28 1.08
C HIS A 62 -2.12 -6.79 1.41
N LEU A 63 -2.97 -6.36 2.37
CA LEU A 63 -3.13 -4.98 2.89
C LEU A 63 -3.39 -3.94 1.80
N ASN A 64 -3.74 -4.37 0.60
CA ASN A 64 -3.73 -3.55 -0.61
C ASN A 64 -4.62 -4.16 -1.69
N PRO A 65 -5.64 -3.45 -2.19
CA PRO A 65 -6.46 -3.93 -3.29
C PRO A 65 -5.67 -4.26 -4.56
N ALA A 66 -4.63 -3.48 -4.89
CA ALA A 66 -3.80 -3.74 -6.07
C ALA A 66 -2.96 -5.02 -5.92
N VAL A 67 -2.47 -5.30 -4.72
CA VAL A 67 -1.80 -6.57 -4.41
C VAL A 67 -2.77 -7.74 -4.56
N THR A 68 -3.98 -7.61 -4.02
CA THR A 68 -5.02 -8.65 -4.09
C THR A 68 -5.38 -8.97 -5.54
N VAL A 69 -5.60 -7.95 -6.37
CA VAL A 69 -5.89 -8.10 -7.81
C VAL A 69 -4.68 -8.68 -8.56
N GLY A 70 -3.48 -8.19 -8.26
CA GLY A 70 -2.25 -8.67 -8.91
C GLY A 70 -1.95 -10.14 -8.61
N LEU A 71 -2.15 -10.59 -7.37
CA LEU A 71 -2.02 -12.01 -7.01
C LEU A 71 -3.08 -12.87 -7.73
N ALA A 72 -4.30 -12.35 -7.89
CA ALA A 72 -5.33 -13.04 -8.67
C ALA A 72 -4.97 -13.12 -10.16
N ALA A 73 -4.47 -12.03 -10.76
CA ALA A 73 -3.98 -12.03 -12.14
C ALA A 73 -2.79 -12.97 -12.33
N GLY A 74 -1.92 -13.08 -11.33
CA GLY A 74 -0.82 -14.04 -11.26
C GLY A 74 -1.25 -15.49 -11.01
N GLY A 75 -2.55 -15.75 -10.80
CA GLY A 75 -3.09 -17.08 -10.54
C GLY A 75 -2.84 -17.62 -9.12
N ARG A 76 -2.46 -16.75 -8.18
CA ARG A 76 -2.14 -17.14 -6.80
C ARG A 76 -3.21 -16.74 -5.77
N PHE A 77 -4.33 -16.17 -6.22
CA PHE A 77 -5.44 -15.81 -5.35
C PHE A 77 -6.78 -16.00 -6.07
N PRO A 78 -7.82 -16.57 -5.40
CA PRO A 78 -9.10 -16.81 -6.05
C PRO A 78 -9.87 -15.50 -6.28
N ALA A 79 -10.34 -15.28 -7.51
CA ALA A 79 -11.05 -14.05 -7.88
C ALA A 79 -12.31 -13.79 -7.03
N THR A 80 -12.97 -14.83 -6.53
CA THR A 80 -14.14 -14.74 -5.65
C THR A 80 -13.84 -14.09 -4.30
N GLN A 81 -12.57 -14.06 -3.88
CA GLN A 81 -12.13 -13.48 -2.62
C GLN A 81 -11.63 -12.03 -2.76
N ILE A 82 -11.53 -11.51 -3.99
CA ILE A 82 -11.03 -10.13 -4.21
C ILE A 82 -11.92 -9.12 -3.48
N LEU A 83 -13.22 -9.14 -3.73
CA LEU A 83 -14.13 -8.14 -3.15
C LEU A 83 -14.16 -8.14 -1.62
N PRO A 84 -14.28 -9.30 -0.94
CA PRO A 84 -14.20 -9.33 0.53
C PRO A 84 -12.88 -8.79 1.09
N TYR A 85 -11.74 -9.08 0.44
CA TYR A 85 -10.44 -8.53 0.85
C TYR A 85 -10.40 -7.02 0.69
N VAL A 86 -10.81 -6.50 -0.47
CA VAL A 86 -10.86 -5.06 -0.75
C VAL A 86 -11.70 -4.31 0.28
N ILE A 87 -12.88 -4.84 0.62
CA ILE A 87 -13.75 -4.25 1.64
C ILE A 87 -13.04 -4.21 3.01
N ALA A 88 -12.43 -5.31 3.43
CA ALA A 88 -11.71 -5.38 4.70
C ALA A 88 -10.53 -4.39 4.74
N GLN A 89 -9.77 -4.30 3.64
CA GLN A 89 -8.64 -3.38 3.49
C GLN A 89 -9.08 -1.92 3.55
N VAL A 90 -10.15 -1.56 2.84
CA VAL A 90 -10.68 -0.18 2.87
C VAL A 90 -11.18 0.18 4.27
N ILE A 91 -11.90 -0.73 4.94
CA ILE A 91 -12.33 -0.51 6.34
C ILE A 91 -11.11 -0.27 7.23
N GLY A 92 -10.08 -1.11 7.13
CA GLY A 92 -8.85 -0.96 7.90
C GLY A 92 -8.17 0.40 7.65
N ALA A 93 -8.06 0.82 6.38
CA ALA A 93 -7.48 2.10 6.01
C ALA A 93 -8.26 3.29 6.58
N VAL A 94 -9.59 3.24 6.52
CA VAL A 94 -10.46 4.30 7.07
C VAL A 94 -10.33 4.38 8.59
N VAL A 95 -10.33 3.25 9.29
CA VAL A 95 -10.12 3.21 10.75
C VAL A 95 -8.73 3.76 11.11
N GLY A 96 -7.69 3.40 10.34
CA GLY A 96 -6.33 3.91 10.52
C GLY A 96 -6.24 5.43 10.33
N ALA A 97 -6.86 5.96 9.27
CA ALA A 97 -6.93 7.40 9.02
C ALA A 97 -7.76 8.13 10.09
N THR A 98 -8.86 7.51 10.57
CA THR A 98 -9.68 8.07 11.66
C THR A 98 -8.88 8.23 12.94
N LEU A 99 -8.16 7.19 13.36
CA LEU A 99 -7.33 7.27 14.56
C LEU A 99 -6.19 8.27 14.39
N LEU A 100 -5.57 8.32 13.21
CA LEU A 100 -4.56 9.32 12.89
C LEU A 100 -5.12 10.74 13.00
N TYR A 101 -6.32 10.98 12.44
CA TYR A 101 -6.98 12.28 12.53
C TYR A 101 -7.23 12.69 13.98
N LEU A 102 -7.78 11.78 14.80
CA LEU A 102 -8.03 12.06 16.23
C LEU A 102 -6.76 12.43 16.98
N ILE A 103 -5.64 11.78 16.69
CA ILE A 103 -4.35 12.07 17.34
C ILE A 103 -3.77 13.39 16.80
N ALA A 104 -3.70 13.54 15.48
CA ALA A 104 -3.08 14.71 14.86
C ALA A 104 -3.84 16.01 15.16
N SER A 105 -5.17 15.96 15.22
CA SER A 105 -6.02 17.11 15.56
C SER A 105 -5.84 17.62 16.99
N GLY A 106 -5.23 16.83 17.87
CA GLY A 106 -4.83 17.28 19.22
C GLY A 106 -3.61 18.25 19.23
N ALA A 107 -2.90 18.36 18.12
CA ALA A 107 -1.73 19.25 18.03
C ALA A 107 -2.15 20.69 17.65
N PRO A 108 -1.61 21.74 18.32
CA PRO A 108 -1.82 23.11 17.89
C PRO A 108 -1.38 23.34 16.44
N GLY A 109 -2.25 23.97 15.62
CA GLY A 109 -1.93 24.27 14.22
C GLY A 109 -2.07 23.10 13.26
N PHE A 110 -2.70 21.99 13.68
CA PHE A 110 -3.11 20.94 12.75
C PHE A 110 -4.11 21.48 11.72
N ASP A 111 -3.87 21.17 10.44
CA ASP A 111 -4.69 21.67 9.35
C ASP A 111 -4.80 20.59 8.25
N LEU A 112 -6.02 20.14 7.97
CA LEU A 112 -6.31 19.19 6.89
C LEU A 112 -5.97 19.75 5.49
N ALA A 113 -5.97 21.07 5.31
CA ALA A 113 -5.61 21.70 4.04
C ALA A 113 -4.14 21.42 3.65
N LYS A 114 -3.29 21.03 4.59
CA LYS A 114 -1.93 20.56 4.33
C LYS A 114 -1.87 19.15 3.69
N GLY A 115 -3.01 18.53 3.43
CA GLY A 115 -3.14 17.32 2.61
C GLY A 115 -3.20 16.00 3.36
N PHE A 116 -2.96 15.96 4.69
CA PHE A 116 -3.15 14.77 5.55
C PHE A 116 -2.62 13.45 4.92
N ALA A 117 -1.44 13.49 4.32
CA ALA A 117 -0.82 12.38 3.58
C ALA A 117 -1.65 11.85 2.39
N SER A 118 -2.61 12.62 1.86
CA SER A 118 -3.34 12.26 0.63
C SER A 118 -2.42 12.24 -0.59
N ASN A 119 -2.80 11.42 -1.56
CA ASN A 119 -2.14 11.37 -2.85
C ASN A 119 -2.73 12.41 -3.80
N GLY A 120 -1.92 12.95 -4.70
CA GLY A 120 -2.36 13.95 -5.65
C GLY A 120 -1.51 14.03 -6.91
N TYR A 121 -2.05 14.71 -7.92
CA TYR A 121 -1.40 15.03 -9.18
C TYR A 121 -1.61 16.52 -9.52
N ASP A 122 -0.94 17.02 -10.57
CA ASP A 122 -0.94 18.44 -10.95
C ASP A 122 -0.59 19.33 -9.74
N ALA A 123 -1.41 20.32 -9.41
CA ALA A 123 -1.19 21.24 -8.29
C ALA A 123 -1.14 20.54 -6.91
N HIS A 124 -1.61 19.30 -6.80
CA HIS A 124 -1.61 18.52 -5.56
C HIS A 124 -0.52 17.44 -5.53
N SER A 125 0.28 17.30 -6.58
CA SER A 125 1.53 16.54 -6.56
C SER A 125 2.55 17.28 -5.70
N PRO A 126 3.30 16.62 -4.81
CA PRO A 126 4.35 17.28 -4.03
C PRO A 126 5.39 18.01 -4.89
N GLY A 127 5.78 17.44 -6.02
CA GLY A 127 6.69 18.03 -7.01
C GLY A 127 5.98 18.65 -8.21
N GLN A 128 4.66 18.85 -8.16
CA GLN A 128 3.84 19.46 -9.21
C GLN A 128 3.89 18.70 -10.55
N TYR A 129 4.02 17.36 -10.50
CA TYR A 129 3.97 16.50 -11.67
C TYR A 129 2.56 16.38 -12.21
N ASN A 130 2.43 16.44 -13.55
CA ASN A 130 1.14 16.34 -14.20
C ASN A 130 0.49 14.95 -14.04
N MET A 131 -0.82 14.89 -14.27
CA MET A 131 -1.64 13.69 -14.14
C MET A 131 -1.07 12.48 -14.88
N MET A 132 -0.58 12.65 -16.15
CA MET A 132 -0.07 11.53 -16.95
C MET A 132 1.20 10.93 -16.35
N VAL A 133 2.13 11.76 -15.87
CA VAL A 133 3.37 11.31 -15.22
C VAL A 133 3.03 10.60 -13.91
N CYS A 134 2.10 11.12 -13.12
CA CYS A 134 1.62 10.49 -11.91
C CYS A 134 0.97 9.12 -12.19
N PHE A 135 0.14 9.03 -13.25
CA PHE A 135 -0.48 7.78 -13.65
C PHE A 135 0.57 6.72 -14.05
N ILE A 136 1.54 7.09 -14.89
CA ILE A 136 2.63 6.18 -15.29
C ILE A 136 3.44 5.73 -14.07
N THR A 137 3.77 6.65 -13.17
CA THR A 137 4.52 6.34 -11.94
C THR A 137 3.78 5.31 -11.10
N GLU A 138 2.50 5.51 -10.83
CA GLU A 138 1.69 4.59 -10.04
C GLU A 138 1.57 3.20 -10.70
N VAL A 139 1.38 3.14 -12.04
CA VAL A 139 1.36 1.88 -12.78
C VAL A 139 2.68 1.14 -12.64
N VAL A 140 3.81 1.81 -12.93
CA VAL A 140 5.14 1.18 -12.95
C VAL A 140 5.55 0.74 -11.54
N MET A 141 5.37 1.60 -10.53
CA MET A 141 5.74 1.28 -9.15
C MET A 141 4.90 0.12 -8.59
N THR A 142 3.60 0.08 -8.89
CA THR A 142 2.76 -1.03 -8.44
C THR A 142 3.08 -2.32 -9.21
N MET A 143 3.36 -2.23 -10.51
CA MET A 143 3.77 -3.38 -11.32
C MET A 143 5.04 -4.03 -10.74
N MET A 144 6.06 -3.23 -10.43
CA MET A 144 7.29 -3.73 -9.84
C MET A 144 7.08 -4.26 -8.43
N PHE A 145 6.18 -3.64 -7.64
CA PHE A 145 5.83 -4.12 -6.32
C PHE A 145 5.24 -5.54 -6.39
N LEU A 146 4.27 -5.76 -7.26
CA LEU A 146 3.69 -7.08 -7.47
C LEU A 146 4.70 -8.09 -8.02
N PHE A 147 5.54 -7.69 -8.96
CA PHE A 147 6.61 -8.54 -9.48
C PHE A 147 7.52 -9.05 -8.35
N ILE A 148 7.92 -8.14 -7.44
CA ILE A 148 8.76 -8.49 -6.28
C ILE A 148 8.00 -9.37 -5.29
N ILE A 149 6.73 -9.08 -4.98
CA ILE A 149 5.89 -9.91 -4.10
C ILE A 149 5.81 -11.33 -4.65
N MET A 150 5.49 -11.48 -5.93
CA MET A 150 5.40 -12.78 -6.59
C MET A 150 6.71 -13.54 -6.54
N GLY A 151 7.84 -12.83 -6.74
CA GLY A 151 9.17 -13.42 -6.68
C GLY A 151 9.58 -13.85 -5.27
N ALA A 152 9.43 -12.95 -4.30
CA ALA A 152 9.78 -13.21 -2.91
C ALA A 152 8.97 -14.33 -2.26
N THR A 153 7.74 -14.54 -2.74
CA THR A 153 6.83 -15.61 -2.27
C THR A 153 6.83 -16.84 -3.16
N HIS A 154 7.75 -16.93 -4.11
CA HIS A 154 7.87 -18.09 -4.99
C HIS A 154 8.36 -19.31 -4.22
N GLY A 155 7.89 -20.51 -4.57
CA GLY A 155 8.29 -21.76 -3.88
C GLY A 155 9.79 -22.06 -3.89
N LYS A 156 10.57 -21.49 -4.84
CA LYS A 156 12.02 -21.59 -4.92
C LYS A 156 12.78 -20.44 -4.24
N ALA A 157 12.07 -19.42 -3.73
CA ALA A 157 12.69 -18.33 -3.01
C ALA A 157 13.14 -18.78 -1.61
N PRO A 158 14.18 -18.15 -1.01
CA PRO A 158 14.59 -18.46 0.35
C PRO A 158 13.45 -18.28 1.35
N ALA A 159 13.16 -19.32 2.13
CA ALA A 159 12.10 -19.27 3.13
C ALA A 159 12.36 -18.20 4.21
N GLY A 160 11.32 -17.58 4.73
CA GLY A 160 11.38 -16.61 5.82
C GLY A 160 11.79 -15.18 5.43
N PHE A 161 12.29 -14.94 4.22
CA PHE A 161 12.78 -13.61 3.80
C PHE A 161 11.76 -12.78 3.02
N ALA A 162 10.64 -13.37 2.59
CA ALA A 162 9.62 -12.67 1.81
C ALA A 162 9.12 -11.36 2.46
N PRO A 163 8.77 -11.34 3.77
CA PRO A 163 8.34 -10.11 4.42
C PRO A 163 9.36 -8.98 4.35
N LEU A 164 10.64 -9.31 4.54
CA LEU A 164 11.73 -8.34 4.48
C LEU A 164 11.91 -7.79 3.05
N ALA A 165 11.95 -8.67 2.05
CA ALA A 165 12.09 -8.26 0.65
C ALA A 165 10.93 -7.37 0.18
N ILE A 166 9.69 -7.72 0.56
CA ILE A 166 8.49 -6.96 0.20
C ILE A 166 8.48 -5.59 0.87
N GLY A 167 8.80 -5.53 2.17
CA GLY A 167 8.84 -4.25 2.87
C GLY A 167 9.95 -3.33 2.38
N LEU A 168 11.16 -3.87 2.09
CA LEU A 168 12.25 -3.09 1.49
C LEU A 168 11.92 -2.61 0.07
N ALA A 169 11.19 -3.40 -0.72
CA ALA A 169 10.68 -2.94 -2.01
C ALA A 169 9.73 -1.74 -1.84
N LEU A 170 8.86 -1.77 -0.84
CA LEU A 170 7.98 -0.64 -0.54
C LEU A 170 8.77 0.60 -0.06
N VAL A 171 9.84 0.42 0.72
CA VAL A 171 10.76 1.53 1.06
C VAL A 171 11.32 2.16 -0.22
N MET A 172 11.86 1.35 -1.13
CA MET A 172 12.45 1.81 -2.38
C MET A 172 11.42 2.57 -3.24
N ILE A 173 10.21 2.05 -3.35
CA ILE A 173 9.12 2.69 -4.07
C ILE A 173 8.82 4.08 -3.49
N HIS A 174 8.73 4.20 -2.16
CA HIS A 174 8.47 5.47 -1.49
C HIS A 174 9.61 6.47 -1.68
N LEU A 175 10.87 6.04 -1.61
CA LEU A 175 12.04 6.89 -1.86
C LEU A 175 12.01 7.53 -3.26
N VAL A 176 11.43 6.86 -4.24
CA VAL A 176 11.33 7.36 -5.62
C VAL A 176 10.07 8.20 -5.83
N SER A 177 8.91 7.74 -5.33
CA SER A 177 7.61 8.26 -5.80
C SER A 177 6.90 9.20 -4.82
N ILE A 178 7.40 9.41 -3.59
CA ILE A 178 6.83 10.44 -2.70
C ILE A 178 6.83 11.83 -3.37
N PRO A 179 7.92 12.31 -4.01
CA PRO A 179 7.88 13.59 -4.69
C PRO A 179 6.88 13.69 -5.84
N VAL A 180 6.50 12.55 -6.44
CA VAL A 180 5.64 12.51 -7.63
C VAL A 180 4.17 12.50 -7.25
N THR A 181 3.75 11.59 -6.37
CA THR A 181 2.33 11.36 -6.06
C THR A 181 2.01 11.33 -4.57
N ASN A 182 3.01 11.55 -3.72
CA ASN A 182 2.99 11.14 -2.31
C ASN A 182 2.81 9.63 -2.14
N THR A 183 3.20 8.84 -3.11
CA THR A 183 3.17 7.38 -3.23
C THR A 183 1.86 6.74 -2.79
N SER A 184 1.09 6.24 -3.73
CA SER A 184 -0.06 5.40 -3.44
C SER A 184 0.32 3.92 -3.46
N VAL A 185 0.48 3.37 -4.64
CA VAL A 185 0.59 1.94 -4.96
C VAL A 185 -0.44 1.07 -4.23
N ASN A 186 -1.42 1.70 -3.58
CA ASN A 186 -2.40 1.06 -2.71
C ASN A 186 -3.71 1.85 -2.65
N PRO A 187 -4.76 1.43 -3.34
CA PRO A 187 -6.06 2.09 -3.35
C PRO A 187 -6.67 2.29 -1.95
N ALA A 188 -6.54 1.32 -1.04
CA ALA A 188 -7.08 1.43 0.31
C ALA A 188 -6.33 2.51 1.13
N ARG A 189 -4.99 2.52 1.06
CA ARG A 189 -4.15 3.56 1.68
C ARG A 189 -4.52 4.96 1.20
N SER A 190 -4.84 5.11 -0.08
CA SER A 190 -5.22 6.41 -0.65
C SER A 190 -6.61 6.85 -0.22
N THR A 191 -7.54 5.91 -0.09
CA THR A 191 -8.93 6.18 0.30
C THR A 191 -9.02 6.74 1.72
N GLY A 192 -8.25 6.18 2.67
CA GLY A 192 -8.30 6.63 4.07
C GLY A 192 -8.12 8.14 4.23
N PRO A 193 -6.96 8.72 3.92
CA PRO A 193 -6.72 10.15 4.02
C PRO A 193 -7.63 11.00 3.14
N ALA A 194 -7.96 10.55 1.91
CA ALA A 194 -8.80 11.31 0.98
C ALA A 194 -10.20 11.60 1.53
N LEU A 195 -10.77 10.68 2.32
CA LEU A 195 -12.08 10.88 2.97
C LEU A 195 -12.07 12.02 3.99
N PHE A 196 -10.93 12.29 4.62
CA PHE A 196 -10.79 13.38 5.59
C PHE A 196 -10.52 14.72 4.92
N VAL A 197 -9.66 14.75 3.91
CA VAL A 197 -9.33 15.97 3.14
C VAL A 197 -10.54 16.42 2.30
N GLY A 198 -11.29 15.47 1.74
CA GLY A 198 -12.44 15.79 0.90
C GLY A 198 -12.02 16.44 -0.43
N GLY A 199 -12.91 17.23 -1.01
CA GLY A 199 -12.67 18.08 -2.17
C GLY A 199 -11.74 17.49 -3.25
N TRP A 200 -10.58 18.09 -3.44
CA TRP A 200 -9.60 17.68 -4.45
C TRP A 200 -9.10 16.25 -4.28
N ALA A 201 -8.89 15.81 -3.03
CA ALA A 201 -8.36 14.48 -2.77
C ALA A 201 -9.33 13.38 -3.18
N LEU A 202 -10.64 13.58 -2.95
CA LEU A 202 -11.68 12.68 -3.45
C LEU A 202 -11.82 12.76 -4.97
N ALA A 203 -11.73 13.95 -5.55
CA ALA A 203 -11.81 14.12 -7.00
C ALA A 203 -10.64 13.45 -7.74
N GLN A 204 -9.47 13.40 -7.13
CA GLN A 204 -8.29 12.76 -7.71
C GLN A 204 -8.12 11.29 -7.32
N LEU A 205 -8.90 10.75 -6.40
CA LEU A 205 -8.78 9.40 -5.85
C LEU A 205 -8.89 8.31 -6.93
N TRP A 206 -9.64 8.55 -8.00
CA TRP A 206 -9.82 7.59 -9.09
C TRP A 206 -8.50 7.12 -9.70
N LEU A 207 -7.52 8.02 -9.85
CA LEU A 207 -6.21 7.70 -10.41
C LEU A 207 -5.49 6.68 -9.50
N PHE A 208 -5.57 6.89 -8.19
CA PHE A 208 -4.94 6.05 -7.17
C PHE A 208 -5.67 4.72 -6.91
N TRP A 209 -6.79 4.50 -7.60
CA TRP A 209 -7.42 3.20 -7.77
C TRP A 209 -7.01 2.57 -9.09
N VAL A 210 -7.23 3.26 -10.20
CA VAL A 210 -7.07 2.71 -11.54
C VAL A 210 -5.62 2.36 -11.85
N ALA A 211 -4.68 3.28 -11.64
CA ALA A 211 -3.28 3.06 -11.97
C ALA A 211 -2.64 1.93 -11.15
N PRO A 212 -2.79 1.87 -9.80
CA PRO A 212 -2.29 0.73 -9.03
C PRO A 212 -2.94 -0.61 -9.41
N LEU A 213 -4.24 -0.65 -9.71
CA LEU A 213 -4.91 -1.89 -10.14
C LEU A 213 -4.35 -2.41 -11.46
N ILE A 214 -4.13 -1.52 -12.44
CA ILE A 214 -3.48 -1.86 -13.71
C ILE A 214 -2.06 -2.36 -13.46
N GLY A 215 -1.26 -1.62 -12.71
CA GLY A 215 0.11 -2.00 -12.38
C GLY A 215 0.19 -3.35 -11.67
N GLY A 216 -0.68 -3.56 -10.69
CA GLY A 216 -0.77 -4.83 -9.96
C GLY A 216 -1.10 -6.00 -10.87
N ALA A 217 -2.13 -5.87 -11.70
CA ALA A 217 -2.50 -6.90 -12.66
C ALA A 217 -1.37 -7.22 -13.66
N LEU A 218 -0.70 -6.19 -14.19
CA LEU A 218 0.45 -6.36 -15.09
C LEU A 218 1.61 -7.07 -14.39
N GLY A 219 1.98 -6.66 -13.18
CA GLY A 219 3.08 -7.27 -12.43
C GLY A 219 2.82 -8.75 -12.13
N GLY A 220 1.60 -9.09 -11.70
CA GLY A 220 1.18 -10.47 -11.47
C GLY A 220 1.21 -11.31 -12.75
N ALA A 221 0.66 -10.80 -13.85
CA ALA A 221 0.62 -11.50 -15.14
C ALA A 221 2.03 -11.71 -15.74
N ILE A 222 2.88 -10.66 -15.72
CA ILE A 222 4.26 -10.74 -16.21
C ILE A 222 5.06 -11.75 -15.40
N TYR A 223 4.95 -11.72 -14.06
CA TYR A 223 5.68 -12.68 -13.24
C TYR A 223 5.19 -14.12 -13.48
N ARG A 224 3.88 -14.33 -13.59
CA ARG A 224 3.33 -15.65 -13.93
C ARG A 224 3.91 -16.21 -15.24
N TRP A 225 3.97 -15.37 -16.28
CA TRP A 225 4.55 -15.75 -17.56
C TRP A 225 6.04 -16.08 -17.44
N LEU A 226 6.80 -15.30 -16.64
CA LEU A 226 8.23 -15.47 -16.48
C LEU A 226 8.62 -16.70 -15.63
N SER A 227 7.78 -17.04 -14.62
CA SER A 227 8.13 -18.05 -13.62
C SER A 227 7.92 -19.50 -14.05
N GLU A 228 7.23 -19.74 -15.17
CA GLU A 228 6.93 -21.09 -15.73
C GLU A 228 6.27 -22.06 -14.73
N GLU A 229 5.77 -21.59 -13.59
CA GLU A 229 5.07 -22.46 -12.63
C GLU A 229 3.59 -22.61 -12.97
N PRO A 230 3.04 -23.86 -12.83
CA PRO A 230 1.60 -24.06 -12.86
C PRO A 230 0.95 -23.17 -11.80
N ALA A 231 -0.13 -22.45 -12.17
CA ALA A 231 -0.87 -21.59 -11.26
C ALA A 231 -1.45 -22.42 -10.09
N GLY A 232 -0.78 -22.41 -8.97
CA GLY A 232 -1.29 -22.90 -7.68
C GLY A 232 -1.84 -21.74 -6.87
N VAL A 233 -3.01 -21.93 -6.24
CA VAL A 233 -3.51 -20.97 -5.26
C VAL A 233 -2.62 -21.04 -4.03
N VAL A 234 -1.76 -20.03 -3.81
CA VAL A 234 -0.96 -19.93 -2.60
C VAL A 234 -1.82 -19.26 -1.52
N GLU A 235 -2.32 -20.06 -0.60
CA GLU A 235 -2.96 -19.54 0.61
C GLU A 235 -1.89 -19.15 1.65
N GLY A 236 -1.52 -17.88 1.67
CA GLY A 236 -0.64 -17.31 2.68
C GLY A 236 0.86 -17.33 2.31
N LEU A 237 1.62 -16.45 2.95
CA LEU A 237 3.08 -16.51 2.93
C LEU A 237 3.50 -17.78 3.66
N LYS A 238 4.23 -18.69 2.99
CA LYS A 238 4.86 -19.82 3.69
C LYS A 238 5.91 -19.26 4.63
N THR A 239 5.55 -19.08 5.89
CA THR A 239 6.49 -18.91 6.98
C THR A 239 6.90 -20.30 7.45
N ALA A 240 8.03 -20.79 7.03
CA ALA A 240 8.72 -21.91 7.68
C ALA A 240 9.76 -21.34 8.62
#